data_ab56126ab0311d989dd0c7eb74765409
#
_entry.id   ab56126ab0311d989dd0c7eb74765409
#
_cell.length_a   1.000
_cell.length_b   1.000
_cell.length_c   1.000
_cell.angle_alpha   90.00
_cell.angle_beta   90.00
_cell.angle_gamma   90.00
#
_symmetry.space_group_name_H-M   'P 1'
#
loop_
_entity.id
_entity.type
_entity.pdbx_description
1 polymer ?
#
loop_
_entity_poly.entity_id
_entity_poly.type
_entity_poly.pdbx_seq_one_letter_code
_entity_poly.pdbx_strand_id
1 'polypeptide(L)'
;MGYGDDLFRSTFHASPIGMAILDADGRYLALNGALAQILGLLESSAVGRAFGEFTHPDDRARDDDLLGRLASGELPYYQVQKRYVDAHGDTVWCRVTVSEVSGDMARGAARFVAQVEDITAFRRAKELLERRAMYDPLTGLANRVLLLDRLAHALSAHHRRGTTVAVLFFDVDHFNLVNDSLGHESGDALLAVIGQRVQGAVRAGDTVARLGGDEFVVILENIPTQAAALAVARTITGAVQCPISLAGHDVVPTISVGLAIADGDVTAESLVRDADTAMYAAKQLGRARIETFTPDLRQTALNKLSIEAELRVAVRDGELAVHYQPVVELETRAVIAYEALVRWQHPTRGLLMPAEFIEISEEANLVVPLGSFVLQEACGFLARHPEFTGRMFINVSTRQIGAADLTRAVRTALDTSGVDARRISLEITESGMLMTTKVARADLETIADMGVDLVLDDFGTGYSALASIIQKPVAGLKLAQEFTQRLGDNGSGDRISSAVASLAASLGMYGVVEGVETEDQHARAVGDGWLYGQGYLYGRPMPEDMVSFANAGRAEGSFGVRVGSEP
;
A
#
# COMPACT_ATOMS: atom_id res chain seq x y z
N MET A 1 -42.18 -68.58 -1.34
CA MET A 1 -42.48 -67.36 -0.53
C MET A 1 -41.29 -66.85 0.30
N GLY A 2 -40.05 -67.21 0.10
CA GLY A 2 -38.93 -66.84 0.96
C GLY A 2 -37.92 -65.85 0.40
N TYR A 3 -37.66 -65.86 -0.91
CA TYR A 3 -36.53 -65.12 -1.47
C TYR A 3 -36.78 -63.62 -1.62
N GLY A 4 -38.01 -63.17 -1.81
CA GLY A 4 -38.38 -61.77 -1.93
C GLY A 4 -38.39 -61.03 -0.58
N ASP A 5 -38.86 -61.68 0.47
CA ASP A 5 -38.93 -61.11 1.81
C ASP A 5 -37.54 -60.91 2.45
N ASP A 6 -36.66 -61.89 2.25
CA ASP A 6 -35.29 -61.82 2.76
C ASP A 6 -34.46 -60.77 2.03
N LEU A 7 -34.65 -60.63 0.72
CA LEU A 7 -34.00 -59.61 -0.10
C LEU A 7 -34.46 -58.20 0.30
N PHE A 8 -35.79 -58.03 0.46
CA PHE A 8 -36.34 -56.74 0.91
C PHE A 8 -35.83 -56.32 2.29
N ARG A 9 -35.87 -57.25 3.28
CA ARG A 9 -35.33 -56.98 4.61
C ARG A 9 -33.88 -56.61 4.59
N SER A 10 -33.09 -57.35 3.84
CA SER A 10 -31.64 -57.10 3.72
C SER A 10 -31.39 -55.71 3.11
N THR A 11 -32.08 -55.38 2.02
CA THR A 11 -31.93 -54.06 1.36
C THR A 11 -32.40 -52.92 2.22
N PHE A 12 -33.53 -53.08 2.92
CA PHE A 12 -34.07 -52.05 3.83
C PHE A 12 -33.14 -51.75 4.99
N HIS A 13 -32.61 -52.79 5.68
CA HIS A 13 -31.72 -52.59 6.82
C HIS A 13 -30.26 -52.24 6.43
N ALA A 14 -29.78 -52.67 5.28
CA ALA A 14 -28.45 -52.34 4.79
C ALA A 14 -28.37 -50.95 4.08
N SER A 15 -29.51 -50.31 3.81
CA SER A 15 -29.54 -48.99 3.14
C SER A 15 -28.84 -47.93 4.02
N PRO A 16 -27.89 -47.17 3.44
CA PRO A 16 -27.31 -45.99 4.14
C PRO A 16 -28.27 -44.80 4.19
N ILE A 17 -29.38 -44.84 3.46
CA ILE A 17 -30.44 -43.82 3.49
C ILE A 17 -31.48 -44.27 4.53
N GLY A 18 -31.94 -43.34 5.35
CA GLY A 18 -33.04 -43.56 6.27
C GLY A 18 -34.30 -43.99 5.52
N MET A 19 -34.88 -45.11 5.92
CA MET A 19 -36.10 -45.62 5.33
C MET A 19 -37.14 -45.90 6.42
N ALA A 20 -38.40 -45.60 6.08
CA ALA A 20 -39.53 -45.91 6.96
C ALA A 20 -40.70 -46.44 6.14
N ILE A 21 -41.50 -47.29 6.81
CA ILE A 21 -42.83 -47.71 6.37
C ILE A 21 -43.80 -47.10 7.35
N LEU A 22 -44.84 -46.43 6.80
CA LEU A 22 -45.84 -45.72 7.60
C LEU A 22 -47.24 -46.31 7.34
N ASP A 23 -48.11 -46.23 8.31
CA ASP A 23 -49.52 -46.49 8.15
C ASP A 23 -50.28 -45.31 7.53
N ALA A 24 -51.58 -45.41 7.43
CA ALA A 24 -52.46 -44.38 6.86
C ALA A 24 -52.46 -43.07 7.66
N ASP A 25 -52.18 -43.15 8.94
CA ASP A 25 -52.13 -42.00 9.87
C ASP A 25 -50.70 -41.43 10.03
N GLY A 26 -49.72 -41.92 9.22
CA GLY A 26 -48.34 -41.48 9.24
C GLY A 26 -47.54 -41.99 10.46
N ARG A 27 -47.95 -43.11 11.09
CA ARG A 27 -47.21 -43.73 12.17
C ARG A 27 -46.18 -44.72 11.61
N TYR A 28 -45.03 -44.78 12.25
CA TYR A 28 -43.98 -45.72 11.86
C TYR A 28 -44.40 -47.17 12.14
N LEU A 29 -44.52 -47.97 11.10
CA LEU A 29 -44.64 -49.42 11.21
C LEU A 29 -43.27 -50.10 11.25
N ALA A 30 -42.33 -49.58 10.51
CA ALA A 30 -40.93 -50.00 10.51
C ALA A 30 -40.04 -48.86 10.10
N LEU A 31 -38.80 -48.82 10.60
CA LEU A 31 -37.74 -47.95 10.14
C LEU A 31 -36.42 -48.70 10.22
N ASN A 32 -35.48 -48.27 9.37
CA ASN A 32 -34.14 -48.89 9.33
C ASN A 32 -33.16 -48.19 10.30
N GLY A 33 -31.98 -48.80 10.52
CA GLY A 33 -30.94 -48.26 11.39
C GLY A 33 -30.48 -46.87 11.01
N ALA A 34 -30.43 -46.53 9.69
CA ALA A 34 -30.02 -45.22 9.24
C ALA A 34 -31.01 -44.12 9.67
N LEU A 35 -32.33 -44.38 9.58
CA LEU A 35 -33.32 -43.42 10.09
C LEU A 35 -33.31 -43.33 11.61
N ALA A 36 -33.11 -44.45 12.31
CA ALA A 36 -33.00 -44.48 13.74
C ALA A 36 -31.83 -43.61 14.24
N GLN A 37 -30.70 -43.64 13.55
CA GLN A 37 -29.53 -42.78 13.80
C GLN A 37 -29.85 -41.30 13.58
N ILE A 38 -30.55 -40.94 12.49
CA ILE A 38 -30.95 -39.56 12.20
C ILE A 38 -31.86 -39.03 13.32
N LEU A 39 -32.78 -39.88 13.85
CA LEU A 39 -33.71 -39.49 14.92
C LEU A 39 -33.08 -39.59 16.32
N GLY A 40 -31.86 -40.12 16.44
CA GLY A 40 -31.20 -40.32 17.75
C GLY A 40 -31.89 -41.35 18.64
N LEU A 41 -32.59 -42.36 18.07
CA LEU A 41 -33.42 -43.33 18.77
C LEU A 41 -33.06 -44.75 18.44
N LEU A 42 -33.54 -45.70 19.24
CA LEU A 42 -33.59 -47.11 18.83
C LEU A 42 -34.80 -47.34 17.89
N GLU A 43 -34.65 -48.20 16.88
CA GLU A 43 -35.75 -48.56 15.96
C GLU A 43 -37.06 -48.90 16.69
N SER A 44 -37.00 -49.71 17.75
CA SER A 44 -38.16 -50.11 18.52
C SER A 44 -38.87 -48.97 19.27
N SER A 45 -38.15 -47.87 19.55
CA SER A 45 -38.70 -46.73 20.24
C SER A 45 -39.51 -45.76 19.36
N ALA A 46 -39.32 -45.86 18.05
CA ALA A 46 -40.02 -45.03 17.09
C ALA A 46 -41.28 -45.70 16.51
N VAL A 47 -41.35 -47.04 16.50
CA VAL A 47 -42.51 -47.78 16.01
C VAL A 47 -43.76 -47.41 16.77
N GLY A 48 -44.85 -47.14 16.03
CA GLY A 48 -46.18 -46.69 16.53
C GLY A 48 -46.27 -45.19 16.77
N ARG A 49 -45.17 -44.44 16.77
CA ARG A 49 -45.17 -42.97 16.90
C ARG A 49 -45.42 -42.32 15.53
N ALA A 50 -46.08 -41.15 15.56
CA ALA A 50 -46.32 -40.37 14.37
C ALA A 50 -45.02 -39.65 13.93
N PHE A 51 -44.76 -39.63 12.61
CA PHE A 51 -43.58 -38.93 12.09
C PHE A 51 -43.55 -37.45 12.42
N GLY A 52 -44.73 -36.82 12.57
CA GLY A 52 -44.91 -35.43 12.99
C GLY A 52 -44.33 -35.11 14.39
N GLU A 53 -44.20 -36.12 15.27
CA GLU A 53 -43.60 -35.91 16.59
C GLU A 53 -42.12 -35.53 16.49
N PHE A 54 -41.42 -36.00 15.47
CA PHE A 54 -40.01 -35.72 15.17
C PHE A 54 -39.81 -34.52 14.21
N THR A 55 -40.90 -34.08 13.55
CA THR A 55 -40.85 -32.91 12.66
C THR A 55 -40.82 -31.62 13.49
N HIS A 56 -39.89 -30.69 13.13
CA HIS A 56 -39.79 -29.36 13.75
C HIS A 56 -41.17 -28.66 13.74
N PRO A 57 -41.59 -27.97 14.83
CA PRO A 57 -42.91 -27.34 14.91
C PRO A 57 -43.34 -26.49 13.73
N ASP A 58 -42.42 -25.66 13.19
CA ASP A 58 -42.71 -24.78 12.04
C ASP A 58 -42.95 -25.54 10.73
N ASP A 59 -42.47 -26.76 10.62
CA ASP A 59 -42.54 -27.55 9.39
C ASP A 59 -43.72 -28.52 9.38
N ARG A 60 -44.38 -28.76 10.56
CA ARG A 60 -45.46 -29.74 10.73
C ARG A 60 -46.67 -29.49 9.84
N ALA A 61 -47.20 -28.28 9.83
CA ALA A 61 -48.39 -27.96 9.07
C ALA A 61 -48.22 -28.21 7.57
N ARG A 62 -47.05 -27.92 7.02
CA ARG A 62 -46.73 -28.19 5.61
C ARG A 62 -46.59 -29.69 5.35
N ASP A 63 -46.04 -30.41 6.27
CA ASP A 63 -45.78 -31.85 6.15
C ASP A 63 -47.10 -32.63 6.19
N ASP A 64 -48.04 -32.24 7.10
CA ASP A 64 -49.37 -32.81 7.22
C ASP A 64 -50.20 -32.56 5.94
N ASP A 65 -50.14 -31.35 5.37
CA ASP A 65 -50.79 -31.02 4.08
C ASP A 65 -50.31 -31.93 2.96
N LEU A 66 -48.96 -32.07 2.80
CA LEU A 66 -48.37 -32.90 1.77
C LEU A 66 -48.75 -34.38 1.90
N LEU A 67 -48.76 -34.89 3.14
CA LEU A 67 -49.21 -36.26 3.39
C LEU A 67 -50.71 -36.43 3.06
N GLY A 68 -51.55 -35.46 3.43
CA GLY A 68 -52.98 -35.46 3.08
C GLY A 68 -53.23 -35.49 1.57
N ARG A 69 -52.51 -34.73 0.81
CA ARG A 69 -52.59 -34.70 -0.67
C ARG A 69 -52.07 -35.97 -1.31
N LEU A 70 -51.02 -36.58 -0.76
CA LEU A 70 -50.57 -37.90 -1.16
C LEU A 70 -51.65 -38.97 -0.86
N ALA A 71 -52.23 -38.93 0.35
CA ALA A 71 -53.25 -39.87 0.79
C ALA A 71 -54.55 -39.80 -0.02
N SER A 72 -54.91 -38.63 -0.57
CA SER A 72 -56.06 -38.42 -1.45
C SER A 72 -55.79 -38.82 -2.92
N GLY A 73 -54.56 -39.19 -3.23
CA GLY A 73 -54.16 -39.52 -4.64
C GLY A 73 -53.94 -38.29 -5.51
N GLU A 74 -53.94 -37.07 -4.97
CA GLU A 74 -53.64 -35.83 -5.69
C GLU A 74 -52.17 -35.81 -6.14
N LEU A 75 -51.27 -36.38 -5.34
CA LEU A 75 -49.86 -36.49 -5.62
C LEU A 75 -49.45 -37.98 -5.74
N PRO A 76 -48.61 -38.37 -6.73
CA PRO A 76 -48.05 -39.73 -6.81
C PRO A 76 -46.93 -39.96 -5.77
N TYR A 77 -46.24 -38.92 -5.41
CA TYR A 77 -45.20 -38.81 -4.36
C TYR A 77 -44.96 -37.34 -4.04
N TYR A 78 -44.30 -37.05 -2.92
CA TYR A 78 -43.76 -35.72 -2.68
C TYR A 78 -42.32 -35.80 -2.19
N GLN A 79 -41.56 -34.72 -2.41
CA GLN A 79 -40.21 -34.51 -1.88
C GLN A 79 -40.17 -33.14 -1.20
N VAL A 80 -39.66 -33.11 0.02
CA VAL A 80 -39.55 -31.90 0.80
C VAL A 80 -38.23 -31.86 1.56
N GLN A 81 -37.69 -30.67 1.74
CA GLN A 81 -36.64 -30.43 2.73
C GLN A 81 -37.31 -29.88 3.99
N LYS A 82 -37.08 -30.55 5.11
CA LYS A 82 -37.64 -30.19 6.42
C LYS A 82 -36.65 -30.49 7.54
N ARG A 83 -36.96 -29.96 8.70
CA ARG A 83 -36.19 -30.18 9.91
C ARG A 83 -36.81 -31.30 10.73
N TYR A 84 -35.98 -32.25 11.13
CA TYR A 84 -36.31 -33.14 12.24
C TYR A 84 -35.67 -32.60 13.52
N VAL A 85 -36.28 -32.91 14.66
CA VAL A 85 -35.74 -32.72 16.01
C VAL A 85 -35.45 -34.10 16.56
N ASP A 86 -34.18 -34.37 16.81
CA ASP A 86 -33.73 -35.65 17.32
C ASP A 86 -34.06 -35.84 18.82
N ALA A 87 -33.78 -37.01 19.38
CA ALA A 87 -34.04 -37.30 20.77
C ALA A 87 -33.24 -36.44 21.77
N HIS A 88 -32.16 -35.76 21.32
CA HIS A 88 -31.33 -34.87 22.10
C HIS A 88 -31.79 -33.41 22.02
N GLY A 89 -32.78 -33.12 21.14
CA GLY A 89 -33.28 -31.78 20.89
C GLY A 89 -32.55 -31.05 19.78
N ASP A 90 -31.61 -31.70 19.11
CA ASP A 90 -30.83 -31.12 18.00
C ASP A 90 -31.63 -31.13 16.70
N THR A 91 -31.44 -30.10 15.88
CA THR A 91 -32.10 -29.95 14.57
C THR A 91 -31.28 -30.59 13.49
N VAL A 92 -31.87 -31.58 12.80
CA VAL A 92 -31.30 -32.29 11.66
C VAL A 92 -32.07 -31.92 10.40
N TRP A 93 -31.40 -31.36 9.39
CA TRP A 93 -32.01 -31.06 8.10
C TRP A 93 -32.07 -32.31 7.23
N CYS A 94 -33.29 -32.69 6.83
CA CYS A 94 -33.53 -33.86 6.03
C CYS A 94 -34.20 -33.54 4.70
N ARG A 95 -33.81 -34.28 3.66
CA ARG A 95 -34.59 -34.42 2.44
C ARG A 95 -35.44 -35.65 2.58
N VAL A 96 -36.76 -35.49 2.56
CA VAL A 96 -37.73 -36.56 2.74
C VAL A 96 -38.52 -36.77 1.45
N THR A 97 -38.52 -37.99 0.94
CA THR A 97 -39.34 -38.41 -0.22
C THR A 97 -40.32 -39.43 0.30
N VAL A 98 -41.63 -39.19 0.09
CA VAL A 98 -42.69 -40.10 0.50
C VAL A 98 -43.52 -40.51 -0.71
N SER A 99 -43.82 -41.78 -0.82
CA SER A 99 -44.67 -42.38 -1.88
C SER A 99 -45.67 -43.37 -1.29
N GLU A 100 -46.77 -43.57 -1.99
CA GLU A 100 -47.77 -44.58 -1.60
C GLU A 100 -47.27 -45.98 -2.02
N VAL A 101 -47.53 -46.98 -1.19
CA VAL A 101 -47.24 -48.38 -1.46
C VAL A 101 -48.30 -48.96 -2.37
N SER A 102 -47.92 -49.56 -3.52
CA SER A 102 -48.82 -50.19 -4.47
C SER A 102 -48.73 -51.73 -4.40
N GLY A 103 -49.85 -52.45 -4.68
CA GLY A 103 -49.88 -53.89 -4.81
C GLY A 103 -50.27 -54.67 -3.56
N ASP A 104 -49.84 -55.94 -3.44
CA ASP A 104 -50.26 -56.83 -2.35
C ASP A 104 -49.81 -56.37 -0.95
N MET A 105 -48.79 -55.56 -0.85
CA MET A 105 -48.36 -54.94 0.41
C MET A 105 -49.40 -53.93 0.93
N ALA A 106 -50.27 -53.38 0.08
CA ALA A 106 -51.38 -52.51 0.47
C ALA A 106 -52.54 -53.25 1.18
N ARG A 107 -52.53 -54.59 1.21
CA ARG A 107 -53.49 -55.41 1.96
C ARG A 107 -53.20 -55.47 3.47
N GLY A 108 -52.05 -54.91 3.93
CA GLY A 108 -51.67 -54.79 5.31
C GLY A 108 -51.90 -53.37 5.88
N ALA A 109 -51.31 -53.07 7.02
CA ALA A 109 -51.38 -51.75 7.64
C ALA A 109 -50.47 -50.71 6.94
N ALA A 110 -49.52 -51.12 6.10
CA ALA A 110 -48.56 -50.27 5.40
C ALA A 110 -49.22 -49.49 4.27
N ARG A 111 -49.06 -48.16 4.27
CA ARG A 111 -49.58 -47.26 3.23
C ARG A 111 -48.50 -46.43 2.52
N PHE A 112 -47.51 -45.96 3.24
CA PHE A 112 -46.49 -45.10 2.68
C PHE A 112 -45.07 -45.63 2.94
N VAL A 113 -44.17 -45.30 2.04
CA VAL A 113 -42.70 -45.49 2.19
C VAL A 113 -42.08 -44.13 2.18
N ALA A 114 -41.26 -43.85 3.22
CA ALA A 114 -40.46 -42.63 3.31
C ALA A 114 -38.98 -42.97 3.16
N GLN A 115 -38.30 -42.17 2.35
CA GLN A 115 -36.83 -42.11 2.27
C GLN A 115 -36.36 -40.79 2.89
N VAL A 116 -35.40 -40.86 3.77
CA VAL A 116 -34.92 -39.72 4.57
C VAL A 116 -33.41 -39.64 4.44
N GLU A 117 -32.93 -38.59 3.82
CA GLU A 117 -31.51 -38.28 3.67
C GLU A 117 -31.13 -37.12 4.57
N ASP A 118 -30.13 -37.30 5.45
CA ASP A 118 -29.54 -36.21 6.22
C ASP A 118 -28.73 -35.30 5.30
N ILE A 119 -29.17 -34.06 5.14
CA ILE A 119 -28.52 -33.02 4.32
C ILE A 119 -27.86 -31.91 5.15
N THR A 120 -27.73 -32.12 6.47
CA THR A 120 -27.18 -31.11 7.41
C THR A 120 -25.74 -30.74 7.05
N ALA A 121 -24.88 -31.75 6.82
CA ALA A 121 -23.49 -31.51 6.45
C ALA A 121 -23.39 -30.81 5.07
N PHE A 122 -24.22 -31.22 4.11
CA PHE A 122 -24.25 -30.59 2.79
C PHE A 122 -24.70 -29.11 2.87
N ARG A 123 -25.73 -28.80 3.65
CA ARG A 123 -26.18 -27.41 3.84
C ARG A 123 -25.14 -26.56 4.53
N ARG A 124 -24.53 -27.06 5.61
CA ARG A 124 -23.44 -26.35 6.30
C ARG A 124 -22.25 -26.07 5.37
N ALA A 125 -21.86 -27.06 4.57
CA ALA A 125 -20.79 -26.89 3.57
C ALA A 125 -21.16 -25.86 2.51
N LYS A 126 -22.38 -25.89 2.01
CA LYS A 126 -22.90 -24.91 1.05
C LYS A 126 -22.90 -23.49 1.61
N GLU A 127 -23.46 -23.30 2.80
CA GLU A 127 -23.50 -22.01 3.50
C GLU A 127 -22.08 -21.47 3.78
N LEU A 128 -21.13 -22.36 4.14
CA LEU A 128 -19.73 -21.99 4.32
C LEU A 128 -19.06 -21.57 3.00
N LEU A 129 -19.36 -22.29 1.92
CA LEU A 129 -18.84 -21.95 0.58
C LEU A 129 -19.40 -20.61 0.09
N GLU A 130 -20.70 -20.37 0.25
CA GLU A 130 -21.35 -19.10 -0.10
C GLU A 130 -20.77 -17.95 0.73
N ARG A 131 -20.54 -18.18 2.02
CA ARG A 131 -19.90 -17.18 2.88
C ARG A 131 -18.46 -16.89 2.45
N ARG A 132 -17.66 -17.92 2.17
CA ARG A 132 -16.27 -17.77 1.65
C ARG A 132 -16.22 -17.12 0.27
N ALA A 133 -17.23 -17.33 -0.57
CA ALA A 133 -17.31 -16.71 -1.89
C ALA A 133 -17.57 -15.20 -1.83
N MET A 134 -18.14 -14.68 -0.74
CA MET A 134 -18.59 -13.29 -0.63
C MET A 134 -17.92 -12.47 0.48
N TYR A 135 -17.25 -13.11 1.42
CA TYR A 135 -16.67 -12.43 2.60
C TYR A 135 -15.20 -12.80 2.78
N ASP A 136 -14.42 -11.84 3.29
CA ASP A 136 -13.04 -12.05 3.70
C ASP A 136 -12.97 -12.91 4.98
N PRO A 137 -12.21 -14.01 5.00
CA PRO A 137 -12.22 -14.94 6.13
C PRO A 137 -11.56 -14.38 7.40
N LEU A 138 -10.65 -13.41 7.29
CA LEU A 138 -9.93 -12.83 8.40
C LEU A 138 -10.78 -11.79 9.13
N THR A 139 -11.35 -10.85 8.37
CA THR A 139 -12.05 -9.70 8.93
C THR A 139 -13.57 -9.87 8.98
N GLY A 140 -14.13 -10.82 8.23
CA GLY A 140 -15.57 -11.00 8.06
C GLY A 140 -16.26 -9.91 7.24
N LEU A 141 -15.52 -8.99 6.67
CA LEU A 141 -16.00 -7.93 5.78
C LEU A 141 -16.34 -8.48 4.40
N ALA A 142 -17.04 -7.70 3.57
CA ALA A 142 -17.24 -8.06 2.18
C ALA A 142 -15.88 -8.28 1.48
N ASN A 143 -15.81 -9.28 0.60
CA ASN A 143 -14.65 -9.45 -0.28
C ASN A 143 -14.85 -8.68 -1.60
N ARG A 144 -13.89 -8.80 -2.52
CA ARG A 144 -13.92 -8.12 -3.82
C ARG A 144 -15.19 -8.43 -4.63
N VAL A 145 -15.68 -9.67 -4.59
CA VAL A 145 -16.87 -10.09 -5.35
C VAL A 145 -18.11 -9.37 -4.83
N LEU A 146 -18.33 -9.39 -3.53
CA LEU A 146 -19.49 -8.74 -2.92
C LEU A 146 -19.39 -7.22 -3.01
N LEU A 147 -18.18 -6.65 -2.90
CA LEU A 147 -17.94 -5.22 -3.10
C LEU A 147 -18.42 -4.75 -4.47
N LEU A 148 -17.95 -5.39 -5.54
CA LEU A 148 -18.29 -4.99 -6.91
C LEU A 148 -19.77 -5.16 -7.20
N ASP A 149 -20.40 -6.22 -6.72
CA ASP A 149 -21.85 -6.43 -6.84
C ASP A 149 -22.64 -5.30 -6.17
N ARG A 150 -22.32 -4.97 -4.92
CA ARG A 150 -22.96 -3.88 -4.18
C ARG A 150 -22.73 -2.52 -4.82
N LEU A 151 -21.51 -2.24 -5.30
CA LEU A 151 -21.19 -1.00 -5.97
C LEU A 151 -21.96 -0.85 -7.30
N ALA A 152 -22.07 -1.92 -8.09
CA ALA A 152 -22.88 -1.91 -9.32
C ALA A 152 -24.36 -1.63 -9.02
N HIS A 153 -24.90 -2.19 -7.94
CA HIS A 153 -26.27 -1.91 -7.49
C HIS A 153 -26.43 -0.45 -7.02
N ALA A 154 -25.48 0.06 -6.26
CA ALA A 154 -25.49 1.46 -5.77
C ALA A 154 -25.41 2.45 -6.95
N LEU A 155 -24.54 2.21 -7.95
CA LEU A 155 -24.44 3.03 -9.16
C LEU A 155 -25.73 3.00 -9.98
N SER A 156 -26.36 1.82 -10.12
CA SER A 156 -27.65 1.70 -10.80
C SER A 156 -28.78 2.45 -10.08
N ALA A 157 -28.73 2.52 -8.75
CA ALA A 157 -29.67 3.31 -7.95
C ALA A 157 -29.41 4.80 -8.04
N HIS A 158 -28.11 5.22 -8.09
CA HIS A 158 -27.66 6.58 -8.31
C HIS A 158 -28.28 7.17 -9.58
N HIS A 159 -28.12 6.52 -10.74
CA HIS A 159 -28.71 6.98 -12.00
C HIS A 159 -30.22 7.20 -11.93
N ARG A 160 -30.94 6.37 -11.18
CA ARG A 160 -32.42 6.46 -11.08
C ARG A 160 -32.89 7.55 -10.10
N ARG A 161 -32.14 7.82 -9.03
CA ARG A 161 -32.56 8.66 -7.91
C ARG A 161 -31.84 10.00 -7.83
N GLY A 162 -30.79 10.22 -8.65
CA GLY A 162 -29.97 11.43 -8.60
C GLY A 162 -29.17 11.59 -7.28
N THR A 163 -28.86 10.46 -6.62
CA THR A 163 -28.02 10.45 -5.42
C THR A 163 -26.57 10.20 -5.79
N THR A 164 -25.61 10.63 -4.98
CA THR A 164 -24.19 10.42 -5.25
C THR A 164 -23.65 9.19 -4.53
N VAL A 165 -22.77 8.44 -5.19
CA VAL A 165 -22.00 7.32 -4.65
C VAL A 165 -20.54 7.72 -4.60
N ALA A 166 -19.86 7.43 -3.49
CA ALA A 166 -18.43 7.62 -3.37
C ALA A 166 -17.74 6.32 -2.93
N VAL A 167 -16.50 6.13 -3.37
CA VAL A 167 -15.65 5.03 -2.97
C VAL A 167 -14.42 5.59 -2.25
N LEU A 168 -14.15 5.05 -1.06
CA LEU A 168 -12.89 5.25 -0.37
C LEU A 168 -12.07 3.98 -0.55
N PHE A 169 -10.85 4.10 -1.06
CA PHE A 169 -9.86 3.03 -1.09
C PHE A 169 -8.74 3.41 -0.12
N PHE A 170 -8.35 2.51 0.76
CA PHE A 170 -7.25 2.80 1.67
C PHE A 170 -6.41 1.56 1.96
N ASP A 171 -5.18 1.84 2.32
CA ASP A 171 -4.14 0.88 2.65
C ASP A 171 -3.49 1.26 3.98
N VAL A 172 -3.07 0.25 4.75
CA VAL A 172 -2.44 0.47 6.07
C VAL A 172 -0.96 0.80 5.88
N ASP A 173 -0.59 2.04 6.22
CA ASP A 173 0.79 2.50 6.09
C ASP A 173 1.75 1.64 6.90
N HIS A 174 2.86 1.25 6.28
CA HIS A 174 3.93 0.47 6.91
C HIS A 174 3.51 -0.90 7.47
N PHE A 175 2.45 -1.52 6.93
CA PHE A 175 1.95 -2.81 7.41
C PHE A 175 3.02 -3.91 7.40
N ASN A 176 3.88 -3.94 6.38
CA ASN A 176 5.00 -4.89 6.31
C ASN A 176 5.95 -4.76 7.50
N LEU A 177 6.21 -3.52 7.98
CA LEU A 177 7.04 -3.31 9.16
C LEU A 177 6.46 -3.97 10.42
N VAL A 178 5.13 -3.97 10.57
CA VAL A 178 4.44 -4.65 11.67
C VAL A 178 4.62 -6.16 11.54
N ASN A 179 4.43 -6.71 10.33
CA ASN A 179 4.66 -8.14 10.08
C ASN A 179 6.10 -8.56 10.35
N ASP A 180 7.08 -7.79 9.88
CA ASP A 180 8.51 -8.08 10.03
C ASP A 180 8.96 -7.95 11.49
N SER A 181 8.35 -7.04 12.26
CA SER A 181 8.75 -6.78 13.64
C SER A 181 8.00 -7.62 14.67
N LEU A 182 6.71 -7.89 14.47
CA LEU A 182 5.81 -8.54 15.46
C LEU A 182 5.21 -9.86 14.96
N GLY A 183 5.53 -10.27 13.74
CA GLY A 183 5.03 -11.50 13.13
C GLY A 183 3.64 -11.37 12.46
N HIS A 184 3.34 -12.30 11.55
CA HIS A 184 2.10 -12.29 10.75
C HIS A 184 0.82 -12.41 11.60
N GLU A 185 0.85 -13.10 12.74
CA GLU A 185 -0.30 -13.18 13.64
C GLU A 185 -0.69 -11.81 14.20
N SER A 186 0.30 -10.96 14.51
CA SER A 186 0.07 -9.59 14.96
C SER A 186 -0.46 -8.71 13.83
N GLY A 187 0.03 -8.91 12.60
CA GLY A 187 -0.52 -8.24 11.40
C GLY A 187 -1.97 -8.63 11.13
N ASP A 188 -2.31 -9.90 11.24
CA ASP A 188 -3.69 -10.38 11.08
C ASP A 188 -4.62 -9.79 12.17
N ALA A 189 -4.16 -9.74 13.42
CA ALA A 189 -4.90 -9.10 14.51
C ALA A 189 -5.10 -7.59 14.27
N LEU A 190 -4.08 -6.89 13.75
CA LEU A 190 -4.16 -5.49 13.36
C LEU A 190 -5.26 -5.27 12.31
N LEU A 191 -5.26 -6.06 11.24
CA LEU A 191 -6.24 -5.96 10.16
C LEU A 191 -7.67 -6.25 10.64
N ALA A 192 -7.85 -7.22 11.52
CA ALA A 192 -9.15 -7.54 12.11
C ALA A 192 -9.70 -6.36 12.94
N VAL A 193 -8.85 -5.73 13.76
CA VAL A 193 -9.22 -4.55 14.56
C VAL A 193 -9.54 -3.35 13.66
N ILE A 194 -8.72 -3.10 12.64
CA ILE A 194 -8.97 -2.02 11.66
C ILE A 194 -10.32 -2.24 10.98
N GLY A 195 -10.59 -3.46 10.49
CA GLY A 195 -11.87 -3.80 9.87
C GLY A 195 -13.08 -3.50 10.76
N GLN A 196 -13.00 -3.86 12.04
CA GLN A 196 -14.05 -3.57 13.02
C GLN A 196 -14.24 -2.06 13.27
N ARG A 197 -13.14 -1.31 13.40
CA ARG A 197 -13.17 0.15 13.60
C ARG A 197 -13.78 0.87 12.41
N VAL A 198 -13.40 0.49 11.19
CA VAL A 198 -13.95 1.06 9.96
C VAL A 198 -15.43 0.75 9.83
N GLN A 199 -15.83 -0.49 10.11
CA GLN A 199 -17.24 -0.87 10.08
C GLN A 199 -18.08 -0.10 11.12
N GLY A 200 -17.50 0.19 12.28
CA GLY A 200 -18.14 1.01 13.33
C GLY A 200 -18.16 2.51 13.01
N ALA A 201 -17.32 2.99 12.09
CA ALA A 201 -17.23 4.38 11.71
C ALA A 201 -18.17 4.77 10.55
N VAL A 202 -18.81 3.80 9.90
CA VAL A 202 -19.74 4.00 8.80
C VAL A 202 -21.17 3.60 9.19
N ARG A 203 -22.17 4.06 8.46
CA ARG A 203 -23.58 3.74 8.72
C ARG A 203 -23.96 2.38 8.11
N ALA A 204 -25.07 1.81 8.56
CA ALA A 204 -25.56 0.50 8.11
C ALA A 204 -25.84 0.38 6.60
N GLY A 205 -26.06 1.50 5.91
CA GLY A 205 -26.25 1.54 4.44
C GLY A 205 -24.95 1.54 3.64
N ASP A 206 -23.81 1.80 4.29
CA ASP A 206 -22.51 1.79 3.62
C ASP A 206 -21.90 0.38 3.63
N THR A 207 -21.03 0.09 2.68
CA THR A 207 -20.39 -1.22 2.59
C THR A 207 -18.89 -1.08 2.86
N VAL A 208 -18.38 -1.90 3.79
CA VAL A 208 -16.93 -2.03 4.04
C VAL A 208 -16.46 -3.37 3.50
N ALA A 209 -15.37 -3.36 2.75
CA ALA A 209 -14.76 -4.54 2.17
C ALA A 209 -13.25 -4.57 2.39
N ARG A 210 -12.67 -5.79 2.37
CA ARG A 210 -11.24 -6.01 2.29
C ARG A 210 -10.93 -6.76 1.01
N LEU A 211 -10.00 -6.24 0.19
CA LEU A 211 -9.67 -6.84 -1.10
C LEU A 211 -8.57 -7.90 -1.01
N GLY A 212 -7.69 -7.76 -0.03
CA GLY A 212 -6.56 -8.63 0.24
C GLY A 212 -5.42 -7.84 0.90
N GLY A 213 -4.42 -8.51 1.49
CA GLY A 213 -3.34 -7.80 2.18
C GLY A 213 -3.85 -6.77 3.18
N ASP A 214 -3.39 -5.54 3.05
CA ASP A 214 -3.72 -4.36 3.85
C ASP A 214 -4.70 -3.39 3.15
N GLU A 215 -5.34 -3.82 2.04
CA GLU A 215 -6.24 -3.00 1.22
C GLU A 215 -7.70 -3.13 1.67
N PHE A 216 -8.32 -2.00 1.93
CA PHE A 216 -9.73 -1.89 2.29
C PHE A 216 -10.46 -0.91 1.37
N VAL A 217 -11.75 -1.16 1.17
CA VAL A 217 -12.62 -0.29 0.37
C VAL A 217 -13.93 -0.03 1.10
N VAL A 218 -14.38 1.21 1.04
CA VAL A 218 -15.68 1.61 1.59
C VAL A 218 -16.54 2.23 0.49
N ILE A 219 -17.75 1.71 0.32
CA ILE A 219 -18.79 2.31 -0.53
C ILE A 219 -19.66 3.18 0.34
N LEU A 220 -19.75 4.45 0.00
CA LEU A 220 -20.64 5.42 0.62
C LEU A 220 -21.81 5.68 -0.32
N GLU A 221 -23.01 5.26 0.07
CA GLU A 221 -24.22 5.45 -0.73
C GLU A 221 -24.93 6.74 -0.33
N ASN A 222 -25.67 7.36 -1.27
CA ASN A 222 -26.50 8.53 -1.00
C ASN A 222 -25.74 9.67 -0.29
N ILE A 223 -24.55 10.00 -0.80
CA ILE A 223 -23.72 11.08 -0.29
C ILE A 223 -24.21 12.41 -0.92
N PRO A 224 -24.50 13.46 -0.12
CA PRO A 224 -25.01 14.71 -0.66
C PRO A 224 -23.94 15.56 -1.34
N THR A 225 -22.69 15.50 -0.87
CA THR A 225 -21.58 16.32 -1.38
C THR A 225 -20.24 15.62 -1.18
N GLN A 226 -19.23 16.04 -1.94
CA GLN A 226 -17.84 15.62 -1.74
C GLN A 226 -17.35 15.92 -0.31
N ALA A 227 -17.72 17.06 0.25
CA ALA A 227 -17.36 17.41 1.62
C ALA A 227 -17.90 16.41 2.66
N ALA A 228 -19.10 15.85 2.42
CA ALA A 228 -19.66 14.80 3.28
C ALA A 228 -18.87 13.50 3.16
N ALA A 229 -18.44 13.10 1.97
CA ALA A 229 -17.56 11.94 1.77
C ALA A 229 -16.21 12.13 2.49
N LEU A 230 -15.60 13.30 2.35
CA LEU A 230 -14.36 13.66 3.06
C LEU A 230 -14.54 13.64 4.59
N ALA A 231 -15.68 14.06 5.12
CA ALA A 231 -15.98 13.99 6.54
C ALA A 231 -16.01 12.54 7.05
N VAL A 232 -16.62 11.63 6.28
CA VAL A 232 -16.62 10.18 6.61
C VAL A 232 -15.19 9.62 6.53
N ALA A 233 -14.43 9.97 5.50
CA ALA A 233 -13.03 9.55 5.37
C ALA A 233 -12.19 9.98 6.59
N ARG A 234 -12.35 11.22 7.06
CA ARG A 234 -11.69 11.71 8.29
C ARG A 234 -12.12 10.94 9.53
N THR A 235 -13.40 10.60 9.65
CA THR A 235 -13.92 9.81 10.76
C THR A 235 -13.28 8.42 10.77
N ILE A 236 -13.16 7.77 9.61
CA ILE A 236 -12.49 6.48 9.46
C ILE A 236 -11.00 6.60 9.84
N THR A 237 -10.29 7.60 9.30
CA THR A 237 -8.88 7.83 9.62
C THR A 237 -8.67 8.02 11.11
N GLY A 238 -9.49 8.85 11.77
CA GLY A 238 -9.42 9.05 13.22
C GLY A 238 -9.71 7.78 14.03
N ALA A 239 -10.65 6.94 13.59
CA ALA A 239 -10.95 5.68 14.25
C ALA A 239 -9.80 4.67 14.12
N VAL A 240 -9.13 4.64 12.96
CA VAL A 240 -7.98 3.76 12.73
C VAL A 240 -6.77 4.19 13.56
N GLN A 241 -6.49 5.49 13.67
CA GLN A 241 -5.34 6.05 14.39
C GLN A 241 -5.37 5.86 15.92
N CYS A 242 -6.45 5.31 16.49
CA CYS A 242 -6.43 4.96 17.90
C CYS A 242 -5.40 3.84 18.18
N PRO A 243 -4.66 3.90 19.31
CA PRO A 243 -3.70 2.85 19.66
C PRO A 243 -4.31 1.45 19.68
N ILE A 244 -3.53 0.46 19.25
CA ILE A 244 -3.87 -0.97 19.27
C ILE A 244 -2.76 -1.71 19.99
N SER A 245 -3.09 -2.48 21.02
CA SER A 245 -2.10 -3.31 21.74
C SER A 245 -1.93 -4.65 21.03
N LEU A 246 -0.74 -4.90 20.50
CA LEU A 246 -0.36 -6.11 19.76
C LEU A 246 0.86 -6.75 20.42
N ALA A 247 0.73 -7.97 20.88
CA ALA A 247 1.83 -8.70 21.54
C ALA A 247 2.52 -7.90 22.66
N GLY A 248 1.78 -7.04 23.38
CA GLY A 248 2.31 -6.20 24.46
C GLY A 248 2.95 -4.87 24.02
N HIS A 249 2.86 -4.53 22.74
CA HIS A 249 3.31 -3.25 22.18
C HIS A 249 2.10 -2.43 21.69
N ASP A 250 2.09 -1.14 21.99
CA ASP A 250 1.07 -0.23 21.49
C ASP A 250 1.49 0.31 20.12
N VAL A 251 0.71 -0.03 19.08
CA VAL A 251 0.89 0.42 17.70
C VAL A 251 -0.18 1.46 17.37
N VAL A 252 0.20 2.57 16.77
CA VAL A 252 -0.70 3.59 16.24
C VAL A 252 -0.67 3.48 14.72
N PRO A 253 -1.63 2.77 14.09
CA PRO A 253 -1.65 2.62 12.64
C PRO A 253 -2.08 3.92 11.97
N THR A 254 -1.54 4.18 10.78
CA THR A 254 -2.03 5.21 9.87
C THR A 254 -2.51 4.58 8.57
N ILE A 255 -3.34 5.30 7.83
CA ILE A 255 -3.86 4.86 6.52
C ILE A 255 -3.72 5.99 5.51
N SER A 256 -3.37 5.61 4.28
CA SER A 256 -3.44 6.48 3.11
C SER A 256 -4.76 6.21 2.38
N VAL A 257 -5.54 7.25 2.14
CA VAL A 257 -6.93 7.13 1.65
C VAL A 257 -7.08 7.84 0.32
N GLY A 258 -7.63 7.16 -0.68
CA GLY A 258 -8.11 7.73 -1.93
C GLY A 258 -9.63 7.80 -1.95
N LEU A 259 -10.17 8.93 -2.32
CA LEU A 259 -11.60 9.18 -2.50
C LEU A 259 -11.92 9.36 -3.98
N ALA A 260 -12.85 8.58 -4.52
CA ALA A 260 -13.45 8.80 -5.83
C ALA A 260 -14.96 8.96 -5.72
N ILE A 261 -15.52 9.86 -6.51
CA ILE A 261 -16.96 10.14 -6.54
C ILE A 261 -17.49 9.74 -7.92
N ALA A 262 -18.63 9.06 -7.94
CA ALA A 262 -19.28 8.71 -9.18
C ALA A 262 -19.77 9.99 -9.88
N ASP A 263 -19.25 10.22 -11.08
CA ASP A 263 -19.65 11.30 -11.96
C ASP A 263 -19.95 10.72 -13.36
N GLY A 264 -21.16 11.00 -13.86
CA GLY A 264 -21.64 10.47 -15.13
C GLY A 264 -21.79 8.93 -15.14
N ASP A 265 -21.56 8.33 -16.30
CA ASP A 265 -21.75 6.87 -16.54
C ASP A 265 -20.43 6.12 -16.24
N VAL A 266 -20.20 5.79 -14.98
CA VAL A 266 -19.00 5.09 -14.51
C VAL A 266 -19.32 3.65 -14.13
N THR A 267 -18.38 2.71 -14.37
CA THR A 267 -18.49 1.32 -13.92
C THR A 267 -17.95 1.15 -12.51
N ALA A 268 -18.37 0.08 -11.82
CA ALA A 268 -17.87 -0.23 -10.48
C ALA A 268 -16.35 -0.37 -10.47
N GLU A 269 -15.80 -1.08 -11.44
CA GLU A 269 -14.35 -1.31 -11.55
C GLU A 269 -13.60 0.00 -11.83
N SER A 270 -14.16 0.90 -12.64
CA SER A 270 -13.51 2.18 -12.93
C SER A 270 -13.47 3.08 -11.70
N LEU A 271 -14.56 3.13 -10.93
CA LEU A 271 -14.63 3.95 -9.72
C LEU A 271 -13.70 3.45 -8.61
N VAL A 272 -13.59 2.13 -8.44
CA VAL A 272 -12.61 1.53 -7.50
C VAL A 272 -11.18 1.85 -7.93
N ARG A 273 -10.86 1.72 -9.23
CA ARG A 273 -9.53 2.06 -9.76
C ARG A 273 -9.20 3.55 -9.61
N ASP A 274 -10.19 4.43 -9.73
CA ASP A 274 -9.99 5.87 -9.51
C ASP A 274 -9.68 6.19 -8.05
N ALA A 275 -10.38 5.53 -7.12
CA ALA A 275 -10.09 5.65 -5.70
C ALA A 275 -8.70 5.08 -5.35
N ASP A 276 -8.29 3.95 -5.94
CA ASP A 276 -6.96 3.37 -5.80
C ASP A 276 -5.86 4.33 -6.31
N THR A 277 -6.08 4.95 -7.49
CA THR A 277 -5.15 5.96 -8.03
C THR A 277 -4.97 7.13 -7.05
N ALA A 278 -6.03 7.60 -6.43
CA ALA A 278 -5.97 8.67 -5.43
C ALA A 278 -5.27 8.21 -4.13
N MET A 279 -5.49 6.98 -3.69
CA MET A 279 -4.80 6.39 -2.54
C MET A 279 -3.28 6.30 -2.79
N TYR A 280 -2.89 5.88 -3.99
CA TYR A 280 -1.49 5.85 -4.37
C TYR A 280 -0.86 7.25 -4.34
N ALA A 281 -1.57 8.28 -4.82
CA ALA A 281 -1.12 9.67 -4.69
C ALA A 281 -0.97 10.10 -3.22
N ALA A 282 -1.89 9.68 -2.33
CA ALA A 282 -1.77 9.93 -0.89
C ALA A 282 -0.50 9.32 -0.30
N LYS A 283 -0.12 8.11 -0.72
CA LYS A 283 1.14 7.47 -0.30
C LYS A 283 2.37 8.26 -0.75
N GLN A 284 2.36 8.78 -1.98
CA GLN A 284 3.48 9.55 -2.54
C GLN A 284 3.65 10.89 -1.84
N LEU A 285 2.56 11.57 -1.55
CA LEU A 285 2.58 12.88 -0.89
C LEU A 285 2.91 12.84 0.62
N GLY A 286 3.39 11.69 1.13
CA GLY A 286 3.87 11.56 2.51
C GLY A 286 2.98 10.72 3.42
N ARG A 287 2.05 9.93 2.88
CA ARG A 287 1.15 9.01 3.61
C ARG A 287 0.25 9.70 4.65
N ALA A 288 -0.50 8.91 5.42
CA ALA A 288 -1.37 9.36 6.51
C ALA A 288 -2.30 10.53 6.12
N ARG A 289 -2.82 10.53 4.88
CA ARG A 289 -3.66 11.58 4.32
C ARG A 289 -4.76 11.05 3.44
N ILE A 290 -5.65 11.96 3.05
CA ILE A 290 -6.77 11.69 2.15
C ILE A 290 -6.56 12.52 0.89
N GLU A 291 -6.51 11.85 -0.26
CA GLU A 291 -6.48 12.49 -1.58
C GLU A 291 -7.76 12.19 -2.34
N THR A 292 -8.25 13.17 -3.08
CA THR A 292 -9.44 13.00 -3.91
C THR A 292 -9.02 12.80 -5.35
N PHE A 293 -9.60 11.79 -6.00
CA PHE A 293 -9.35 11.52 -7.40
C PHE A 293 -9.72 12.73 -8.29
N THR A 294 -8.80 13.07 -9.16
CA THR A 294 -9.01 13.96 -10.28
C THR A 294 -8.48 13.29 -11.56
N PRO A 295 -9.02 13.63 -12.75
CA PRO A 295 -8.49 13.10 -14.00
C PRO A 295 -6.97 13.34 -14.17
N ASP A 296 -6.45 14.44 -13.64
CA ASP A 296 -5.03 14.78 -13.68
C ASP A 296 -4.17 13.80 -12.87
N LEU A 297 -4.67 13.27 -11.73
CA LEU A 297 -3.97 12.24 -10.96
C LEU A 297 -3.80 10.95 -11.77
N ARG A 298 -4.82 10.57 -12.56
CA ARG A 298 -4.70 9.40 -13.45
C ARG A 298 -3.62 9.63 -14.50
N GLN A 299 -3.59 10.80 -15.10
CA GLN A 299 -2.57 11.13 -16.11
C GLN A 299 -1.17 11.14 -15.48
N THR A 300 -1.03 11.70 -14.29
CA THR A 300 0.24 11.69 -13.54
C THR A 300 0.71 10.26 -13.23
N ALA A 301 -0.20 9.39 -12.77
CA ALA A 301 0.15 7.98 -12.49
C ALA A 301 0.58 7.22 -13.77
N LEU A 302 -0.14 7.42 -14.88
CA LEU A 302 0.23 6.83 -16.17
C LEU A 302 1.57 7.36 -16.68
N ASN A 303 1.81 8.68 -16.55
CA ASN A 303 3.09 9.28 -16.92
C ASN A 303 4.23 8.71 -16.08
N LYS A 304 4.03 8.50 -14.78
CA LYS A 304 5.05 7.92 -13.89
C LYS A 304 5.42 6.50 -14.30
N LEU A 305 4.43 5.64 -14.60
CA LEU A 305 4.67 4.29 -15.10
C LEU A 305 5.43 4.30 -16.44
N SER A 306 5.07 5.22 -17.35
CA SER A 306 5.77 5.39 -18.63
C SER A 306 7.22 5.81 -18.39
N ILE A 307 7.44 6.85 -17.54
CA ILE A 307 8.78 7.35 -17.21
C ILE A 307 9.63 6.25 -16.54
N GLU A 308 9.07 5.45 -15.63
CA GLU A 308 9.80 4.34 -15.02
C GLU A 308 10.30 3.32 -16.07
N ALA A 309 9.40 2.89 -16.96
CA ALA A 309 9.74 1.92 -17.99
C ALA A 309 10.80 2.48 -18.96
N GLU A 310 10.65 3.74 -19.37
CA GLU A 310 11.54 4.44 -20.30
C GLU A 310 12.91 4.72 -19.65
N LEU A 311 12.94 5.09 -18.36
CA LEU A 311 14.19 5.34 -17.62
C LEU A 311 15.06 4.08 -17.48
N ARG A 312 14.47 2.89 -17.36
CA ARG A 312 15.21 1.62 -17.37
C ARG A 312 15.99 1.41 -18.68
N VAL A 313 15.41 1.88 -19.77
CA VAL A 313 16.05 1.84 -21.10
C VAL A 313 17.09 2.94 -21.21
N ALA A 314 16.78 4.15 -20.79
CA ALA A 314 17.65 5.32 -20.87
C ALA A 314 19.00 5.14 -20.14
N VAL A 315 18.99 4.52 -18.96
CA VAL A 315 20.21 4.20 -18.19
C VAL A 315 21.14 3.27 -18.98
N ARG A 316 20.58 2.38 -19.81
CA ARG A 316 21.37 1.42 -20.62
C ARG A 316 21.80 1.99 -21.96
N ASP A 317 20.93 2.76 -22.61
CA ASP A 317 21.05 3.13 -24.03
C ASP A 317 21.73 4.52 -24.24
N GLY A 318 22.22 5.17 -23.14
CA GLY A 318 22.99 6.40 -23.22
C GLY A 318 22.17 7.67 -23.46
N GLU A 319 20.92 7.68 -23.04
CA GLU A 319 20.04 8.87 -23.12
C GLU A 319 20.27 9.86 -21.96
N LEU A 320 21.09 9.48 -20.99
CA LEU A 320 21.44 10.33 -19.85
C LEU A 320 22.63 11.25 -20.21
N ALA A 321 22.59 12.45 -19.68
CA ALA A 321 23.66 13.43 -19.79
C ALA A 321 23.89 14.10 -18.43
N VAL A 322 25.04 14.72 -18.25
CA VAL A 322 25.35 15.53 -17.07
C VAL A 322 25.54 16.97 -17.50
N HIS A 323 24.86 17.88 -16.82
CA HIS A 323 25.13 19.31 -16.92
C HIS A 323 25.89 19.77 -15.69
N TYR A 324 26.70 20.79 -15.85
CA TYR A 324 27.60 21.31 -14.83
C TYR A 324 27.21 22.72 -14.47
N GLN A 325 26.96 22.99 -13.18
CA GLN A 325 26.65 24.31 -12.67
C GLN A 325 27.82 24.87 -11.89
N PRO A 326 28.28 26.09 -12.17
CA PRO A 326 29.42 26.66 -11.46
C PRO A 326 29.10 27.02 -10.01
N VAL A 327 30.04 26.70 -9.14
CA VAL A 327 30.14 27.19 -7.75
C VAL A 327 31.32 28.14 -7.70
N VAL A 328 31.09 29.35 -7.18
CA VAL A 328 32.07 30.42 -7.20
C VAL A 328 32.53 30.81 -5.79
N GLU A 329 33.74 31.30 -5.69
CA GLU A 329 34.15 32.12 -4.55
C GLU A 329 33.46 33.48 -4.65
N LEU A 330 32.72 33.86 -3.61
CA LEU A 330 31.88 35.08 -3.66
C LEU A 330 32.68 36.36 -3.83
N GLU A 331 33.85 36.47 -3.20
CA GLU A 331 34.71 37.68 -3.21
C GLU A 331 35.28 37.94 -4.63
N THR A 332 35.72 36.89 -5.31
CA THR A 332 36.43 37.01 -6.59
C THR A 332 35.57 36.65 -7.80
N ARG A 333 34.48 35.94 -7.57
CA ARG A 333 33.61 35.28 -8.59
C ARG A 333 34.37 34.24 -9.43
N ALA A 334 35.50 33.76 -8.95
CA ALA A 334 36.23 32.68 -9.61
C ALA A 334 35.49 31.38 -9.42
N VAL A 335 35.39 30.58 -10.49
CA VAL A 335 34.78 29.26 -10.43
C VAL A 335 35.77 28.32 -9.72
N ILE A 336 35.34 27.75 -8.58
CA ILE A 336 36.15 26.88 -7.72
C ILE A 336 35.65 25.44 -7.74
N ALA A 337 34.43 25.20 -8.17
CA ALA A 337 33.81 23.89 -8.28
C ALA A 337 32.69 23.90 -9.33
N TYR A 338 32.29 22.73 -9.74
CA TYR A 338 31.06 22.50 -10.50
C TYR A 338 30.18 21.49 -9.75
N GLU A 339 28.88 21.64 -9.85
CA GLU A 339 27.91 20.60 -9.45
C GLU A 339 27.47 19.81 -10.67
N ALA A 340 27.57 18.48 -10.58
CA ALA A 340 27.14 17.54 -11.61
C ALA A 340 25.65 17.23 -11.48
N LEU A 341 24.85 17.70 -12.40
CA LEU A 341 23.41 17.63 -12.40
C LEU A 341 22.93 16.76 -13.57
N VAL A 342 22.41 15.57 -13.25
CA VAL A 342 21.89 14.66 -14.27
C VAL A 342 20.77 15.29 -15.09
N ARG A 343 20.72 14.97 -16.38
CA ARG A 343 19.68 15.33 -17.33
C ARG A 343 19.31 14.10 -18.15
N TRP A 344 18.09 14.02 -18.60
CA TRP A 344 17.65 12.96 -19.48
C TRP A 344 17.24 13.52 -20.84
N GLN A 345 17.99 13.17 -21.86
CA GLN A 345 17.68 13.51 -23.25
C GLN A 345 16.67 12.53 -23.81
N HIS A 346 15.39 12.76 -23.45
CA HIS A 346 14.33 11.84 -23.81
C HIS A 346 13.99 11.94 -25.30
N PRO A 347 13.88 10.81 -26.04
CA PRO A 347 13.69 10.81 -27.50
C PRO A 347 12.47 11.59 -27.99
N THR A 348 11.39 11.63 -27.21
CA THR A 348 10.12 12.24 -27.60
C THR A 348 9.70 13.43 -26.74
N ARG A 349 10.20 13.52 -25.48
CA ARG A 349 9.82 14.59 -24.53
C ARG A 349 10.85 15.72 -24.44
N GLY A 350 12.00 15.58 -25.14
CA GLY A 350 13.10 16.52 -25.05
C GLY A 350 13.90 16.37 -23.76
N LEU A 351 14.47 17.46 -23.26
CA LEU A 351 15.33 17.45 -22.07
C LEU A 351 14.46 17.44 -20.80
N LEU A 352 14.47 16.32 -20.09
CA LEU A 352 13.82 16.16 -18.80
C LEU A 352 14.75 16.55 -17.65
N MET A 353 14.18 17.27 -16.67
CA MET A 353 14.89 17.73 -15.48
C MET A 353 14.84 16.70 -14.35
N PRO A 354 15.80 16.71 -13.41
CA PRO A 354 15.86 15.75 -12.29
C PRO A 354 14.54 15.62 -11.52
N ALA A 355 13.83 16.71 -11.27
CA ALA A 355 12.55 16.71 -10.56
C ALA A 355 11.46 15.84 -11.23
N GLU A 356 11.61 15.54 -12.55
CA GLU A 356 10.63 14.76 -13.31
C GLU A 356 10.86 13.24 -13.20
N PHE A 357 12.07 12.79 -12.82
CA PHE A 357 12.40 11.37 -12.84
C PHE A 357 13.23 10.84 -11.65
N ILE A 358 13.86 11.69 -10.82
CA ILE A 358 14.66 11.23 -9.67
C ILE A 358 13.83 10.48 -8.66
N GLU A 359 12.68 11.02 -8.24
CA GLU A 359 11.79 10.35 -7.30
C GLU A 359 11.33 8.98 -7.84
N ILE A 360 11.01 8.92 -9.13
CA ILE A 360 10.66 7.67 -9.81
C ILE A 360 11.84 6.69 -9.81
N SER A 361 13.06 7.19 -10.06
CA SER A 361 14.27 6.38 -10.04
C SER A 361 14.55 5.78 -8.66
N GLU A 362 14.27 6.52 -7.60
CA GLU A 362 14.41 6.05 -6.22
C GLU A 362 13.41 4.94 -5.89
N GLU A 363 12.15 5.13 -6.24
CA GLU A 363 11.11 4.12 -6.01
C GLU A 363 11.36 2.83 -6.80
N ALA A 364 11.84 2.96 -8.02
CA ALA A 364 12.12 1.84 -8.93
C ALA A 364 13.49 1.18 -8.69
N ASN A 365 14.27 1.63 -7.69
CA ASN A 365 15.67 1.22 -7.47
C ASN A 365 16.61 1.46 -8.67
N LEU A 366 16.30 2.45 -9.50
CA LEU A 366 17.14 2.87 -10.63
C LEU A 366 18.14 3.95 -10.24
N VAL A 367 18.02 4.53 -9.04
CA VAL A 367 18.92 5.56 -8.53
C VAL A 367 20.35 5.06 -8.35
N VAL A 368 20.56 3.76 -8.08
CA VAL A 368 21.91 3.18 -7.96
C VAL A 368 22.67 3.18 -9.30
N PRO A 369 22.15 2.61 -10.40
CA PRO A 369 22.84 2.69 -11.69
C PRO A 369 22.91 4.13 -12.23
N LEU A 370 21.89 4.97 -11.99
CA LEU A 370 21.88 6.39 -12.34
C LEU A 370 23.03 7.14 -11.65
N GLY A 371 23.17 6.98 -10.33
CA GLY A 371 24.22 7.63 -9.56
C GLY A 371 25.62 7.13 -9.95
N SER A 372 25.75 5.84 -10.30
CA SER A 372 27.01 5.31 -10.83
C SER A 372 27.39 5.96 -12.16
N PHE A 373 26.42 6.20 -13.04
CA PHE A 373 26.61 6.95 -14.27
C PHE A 373 27.09 8.38 -14.00
N VAL A 374 26.40 9.11 -13.11
CA VAL A 374 26.77 10.50 -12.76
C VAL A 374 28.18 10.57 -12.17
N LEU A 375 28.55 9.66 -11.27
CA LEU A 375 29.89 9.55 -10.69
C LEU A 375 30.96 9.35 -11.78
N GLN A 376 30.71 8.43 -12.73
CA GLN A 376 31.66 8.16 -13.83
C GLN A 376 31.81 9.37 -14.73
N GLU A 377 30.73 10.03 -15.13
CA GLU A 377 30.77 11.22 -15.97
C GLU A 377 31.44 12.41 -15.28
N ALA A 378 31.14 12.63 -14.01
CA ALA A 378 31.74 13.69 -13.20
C ALA A 378 33.27 13.50 -13.03
N CYS A 379 33.69 12.29 -12.71
CA CYS A 379 35.11 11.96 -12.66
C CYS A 379 35.78 12.03 -14.06
N GLY A 380 35.08 11.56 -15.10
CA GLY A 380 35.52 11.67 -16.49
C GLY A 380 35.72 13.11 -16.95
N PHE A 381 34.78 14.01 -16.57
CA PHE A 381 34.91 15.45 -16.82
C PHE A 381 36.21 16.00 -16.22
N LEU A 382 36.49 15.74 -14.95
CA LEU A 382 37.71 16.21 -14.30
C LEU A 382 38.99 15.64 -14.93
N ALA A 383 38.94 14.41 -15.44
CA ALA A 383 40.09 13.81 -16.13
C ALA A 383 40.29 14.40 -17.53
N ARG A 384 39.21 14.76 -18.24
CA ARG A 384 39.28 15.42 -19.56
C ARG A 384 39.77 16.87 -19.48
N HIS A 385 39.58 17.52 -18.31
CA HIS A 385 39.92 18.93 -18.09
C HIS A 385 40.92 19.11 -16.96
N PRO A 386 42.20 18.69 -17.18
CA PRO A 386 43.25 18.84 -16.15
C PRO A 386 43.61 20.29 -15.84
N GLU A 387 43.28 21.23 -16.74
CA GLU A 387 43.44 22.69 -16.53
C GLU A 387 42.51 23.23 -15.43
N PHE A 388 41.35 22.59 -15.20
CA PHE A 388 40.45 22.91 -14.08
C PHE A 388 40.98 22.20 -12.83
N THR A 389 41.41 22.94 -11.85
CA THR A 389 41.97 22.41 -10.59
C THR A 389 40.92 22.35 -9.44
N GLY A 390 39.69 22.78 -9.73
CA GLY A 390 38.59 22.82 -8.76
C GLY A 390 37.98 21.44 -8.46
N ARG A 391 36.88 21.46 -7.73
CA ARG A 391 36.16 20.28 -7.25
C ARG A 391 34.89 19.97 -8.06
N MET A 392 34.36 18.79 -7.85
CA MET A 392 33.06 18.35 -8.38
C MET A 392 32.14 17.93 -7.26
N PHE A 393 31.00 18.57 -7.16
CA PHE A 393 29.91 18.23 -6.28
C PHE A 393 28.96 17.25 -6.98
N ILE A 394 28.53 16.19 -6.26
CA ILE A 394 27.71 15.12 -6.83
C ILE A 394 26.65 14.74 -5.82
N ASN A 395 25.41 14.84 -6.20
CA ASN A 395 24.25 14.47 -5.39
C ASN A 395 24.16 12.95 -5.18
N VAL A 396 23.88 12.53 -3.95
CA VAL A 396 23.73 11.13 -3.56
C VAL A 396 22.39 10.91 -2.85
N SER A 397 21.58 10.00 -3.38
CA SER A 397 20.35 9.58 -2.73
C SER A 397 20.63 8.71 -1.49
N THR A 398 19.79 8.87 -0.48
CA THR A 398 19.83 8.03 0.74
C THR A 398 19.68 6.54 0.45
N ARG A 399 19.00 6.17 -0.64
CA ARG A 399 18.84 4.78 -1.09
C ARG A 399 20.13 4.16 -1.64
N GLN A 400 21.12 4.97 -1.99
CA GLN A 400 22.44 4.50 -2.43
C GLN A 400 23.36 4.20 -1.24
N ILE A 401 23.08 4.78 -0.06
CA ILE A 401 23.93 4.68 1.13
C ILE A 401 23.60 3.40 1.90
N GLY A 402 24.61 2.63 2.30
CA GLY A 402 24.46 1.46 3.17
C GLY A 402 24.29 0.12 2.44
N ALA A 403 24.28 0.11 1.12
CA ALA A 403 24.22 -1.13 0.31
C ALA A 403 25.61 -1.61 -0.17
N ALA A 404 26.71 -0.99 0.30
CA ALA A 404 28.09 -1.15 -0.19
C ALA A 404 28.25 -0.83 -1.71
N ASP A 405 27.18 -0.43 -2.36
CA ASP A 405 27.17 -0.11 -3.80
C ASP A 405 27.75 1.28 -4.06
N LEU A 406 27.51 2.24 -3.16
CA LEU A 406 28.04 3.60 -3.27
C LEU A 406 29.56 3.61 -3.15
N THR A 407 30.11 2.97 -2.11
CA THR A 407 31.58 2.86 -1.92
C THR A 407 32.25 2.20 -3.12
N ARG A 408 31.64 1.16 -3.70
CA ARG A 408 32.14 0.49 -4.91
C ARG A 408 32.07 1.41 -6.13
N ALA A 409 30.96 2.14 -6.31
CA ALA A 409 30.80 3.06 -7.44
C ALA A 409 31.83 4.20 -7.38
N VAL A 410 32.03 4.82 -6.21
CA VAL A 410 33.05 5.85 -5.99
C VAL A 410 34.44 5.32 -6.30
N ARG A 411 34.82 4.17 -5.74
CA ARG A 411 36.13 3.55 -6.00
C ARG A 411 36.34 3.28 -7.49
N THR A 412 35.36 2.68 -8.16
CA THR A 412 35.42 2.38 -9.58
C THR A 412 35.60 3.65 -10.40
N ALA A 413 34.87 4.73 -10.10
CA ALA A 413 34.97 5.99 -10.81
C ALA A 413 36.33 6.64 -10.63
N LEU A 414 36.90 6.63 -9.42
CA LEU A 414 38.25 7.14 -9.13
C LEU A 414 39.34 6.30 -9.82
N ASP A 415 39.26 4.98 -9.69
CA ASP A 415 40.26 4.07 -10.30
C ASP A 415 40.27 4.17 -11.82
N THR A 416 39.08 4.33 -12.44
CA THR A 416 38.97 4.42 -13.92
C THR A 416 39.44 5.77 -14.45
N SER A 417 39.15 6.86 -13.73
CA SER A 417 39.48 8.21 -14.18
C SER A 417 40.89 8.68 -13.77
N GLY A 418 41.45 8.10 -12.71
CA GLY A 418 42.71 8.54 -12.11
C GLY A 418 42.61 9.91 -11.38
N VAL A 419 41.40 10.39 -11.12
CA VAL A 419 41.15 11.68 -10.44
C VAL A 419 41.46 11.54 -8.96
N ASP A 420 42.10 12.56 -8.37
CA ASP A 420 42.32 12.65 -6.94
C ASP A 420 40.96 12.72 -6.19
N ALA A 421 40.77 11.80 -5.26
CA ALA A 421 39.53 11.71 -4.47
C ALA A 421 39.15 13.03 -3.76
N ARG A 422 40.15 13.82 -3.37
CA ARG A 422 39.96 15.15 -2.76
C ARG A 422 39.27 16.17 -3.65
N ARG A 423 39.17 15.89 -4.94
CA ARG A 423 38.44 16.73 -5.89
C ARG A 423 36.95 16.36 -6.01
N ILE A 424 36.50 15.32 -5.32
CA ILE A 424 35.11 14.89 -5.32
C ILE A 424 34.46 15.24 -3.98
N SER A 425 33.27 15.81 -4.05
CA SER A 425 32.41 16.13 -2.90
C SER A 425 31.05 15.49 -3.12
N LEU A 426 30.61 14.61 -2.20
CA LEU A 426 29.31 13.97 -2.26
C LEU A 426 28.30 14.74 -1.42
N GLU A 427 27.21 15.14 -2.01
CA GLU A 427 26.13 15.90 -1.40
C GLU A 427 25.05 14.96 -0.90
N ILE A 428 24.69 15.09 0.38
CA ILE A 428 23.71 14.27 1.07
C ILE A 428 22.77 15.21 1.81
N THR A 429 21.47 15.10 1.60
CA THR A 429 20.48 15.95 2.26
C THR A 429 20.53 15.79 3.80
N GLU A 430 20.16 16.85 4.54
CA GLU A 430 20.12 16.84 6.01
C GLU A 430 19.28 15.66 6.52
N SER A 431 18.07 15.48 5.98
CA SER A 431 17.17 14.38 6.33
C SER A 431 17.78 13.00 6.04
N GLY A 432 18.48 12.87 4.93
CA GLY A 432 19.17 11.64 4.54
C GLY A 432 20.27 11.26 5.52
N MET A 433 21.03 12.24 5.95
CA MET A 433 22.10 12.02 6.93
C MET A 433 21.56 11.60 8.30
N LEU A 434 20.37 12.07 8.71
CA LEU A 434 19.72 11.70 9.97
C LEU A 434 19.22 10.26 9.99
N MET A 435 18.70 9.77 8.89
CA MET A 435 18.11 8.44 8.76
C MET A 435 19.16 7.33 8.56
N THR A 436 20.46 7.65 8.59
CA THR A 436 21.53 6.68 8.35
C THR A 436 21.62 5.60 9.43
N THR A 437 21.53 4.33 9.00
CA THR A 437 21.79 3.16 9.84
C THR A 437 23.27 3.07 10.23
N LYS A 438 23.63 2.17 11.15
CA LYS A 438 25.04 1.92 11.50
C LYS A 438 25.87 1.48 10.27
N VAL A 439 25.28 0.69 9.38
CA VAL A 439 25.93 0.21 8.15
C VAL A 439 26.16 1.37 7.19
N ALA A 440 25.14 2.20 6.99
CA ALA A 440 25.24 3.39 6.14
C ALA A 440 26.30 4.38 6.64
N ARG A 441 26.44 4.53 7.95
CA ARG A 441 27.49 5.37 8.56
C ARG A 441 28.88 4.86 8.24
N ALA A 442 29.12 3.55 8.42
CA ALA A 442 30.42 2.95 8.12
C ALA A 442 30.78 3.06 6.62
N ASP A 443 29.79 3.02 5.74
CA ASP A 443 29.96 3.22 4.30
C ASP A 443 30.44 4.65 4.02
N LEU A 444 29.80 5.67 4.62
CA LEU A 444 30.20 7.08 4.48
C LEU A 444 31.60 7.36 5.08
N GLU A 445 31.92 6.77 6.24
CA GLU A 445 33.24 6.86 6.84
C GLU A 445 34.31 6.28 5.91
N THR A 446 34.03 5.13 5.29
CA THR A 446 34.93 4.51 4.30
C THR A 446 35.17 5.41 3.09
N ILE A 447 34.14 6.10 2.59
CA ILE A 447 34.25 7.04 1.48
C ILE A 447 35.09 8.26 1.88
N ALA A 448 34.86 8.81 3.09
CA ALA A 448 35.67 9.91 3.60
C ALA A 448 37.15 9.52 3.79
N ASP A 449 37.43 8.29 4.23
CA ASP A 449 38.79 7.75 4.35
C ASP A 449 39.51 7.60 3.00
N MET A 450 38.77 7.52 1.89
CA MET A 450 39.37 7.60 0.53
C MET A 450 39.82 9.02 0.15
N GLY A 451 39.42 10.03 0.94
CA GLY A 451 39.68 11.43 0.71
C GLY A 451 38.57 12.20 0.00
N VAL A 452 37.40 11.59 -0.19
CA VAL A 452 36.21 12.24 -0.74
C VAL A 452 35.54 13.07 0.33
N ASP A 453 35.21 14.33 0.04
CA ASP A 453 34.46 15.19 0.96
C ASP A 453 32.98 14.79 1.01
N LEU A 454 32.39 14.82 2.23
CA LEU A 454 30.95 14.71 2.42
C LEU A 454 30.39 16.10 2.73
N VAL A 455 29.30 16.47 2.07
CA VAL A 455 28.66 17.78 2.18
C VAL A 455 27.19 17.60 2.54
N LEU A 456 26.73 18.39 3.50
CA LEU A 456 25.30 18.45 3.82
C LEU A 456 24.62 19.39 2.85
N ASP A 457 23.59 18.85 2.19
CA ASP A 457 22.76 19.62 1.26
C ASP A 457 21.41 19.99 1.86
N ASP A 458 20.78 21.03 1.31
CA ASP A 458 19.47 21.55 1.74
C ASP A 458 19.40 21.88 3.25
N PHE A 459 20.50 22.38 3.82
CA PHE A 459 20.57 22.64 5.27
C PHE A 459 19.57 23.70 5.71
N GLY A 460 18.83 23.39 6.79
CA GLY A 460 17.83 24.25 7.41
C GLY A 460 16.39 23.91 7.07
N THR A 461 16.14 22.98 6.14
CA THR A 461 14.79 22.52 5.79
C THR A 461 14.27 21.40 6.70
N GLY A 462 15.17 20.75 7.47
CA GLY A 462 14.89 19.61 8.33
C GLY A 462 14.78 19.95 9.82
N TYR A 463 14.45 18.96 10.63
CA TYR A 463 14.46 19.04 12.08
C TYR A 463 15.91 18.96 12.59
N SER A 464 16.42 20.08 13.08
CA SER A 464 17.78 20.29 13.61
C SER A 464 18.46 19.08 14.24
N ALA A 465 19.39 18.51 13.50
CA ALA A 465 20.25 17.43 13.98
C ALA A 465 21.68 17.87 14.28
N LEU A 466 21.88 19.09 14.77
CA LEU A 466 23.20 19.64 15.12
C LEU A 466 24.08 18.65 15.92
N ALA A 467 23.50 17.92 16.87
CA ALA A 467 24.22 16.89 17.62
C ALA A 467 24.68 15.70 16.77
N SER A 468 23.97 15.39 15.68
CA SER A 468 24.32 14.30 14.76
C SER A 468 25.38 14.70 13.74
N ILE A 469 25.42 15.98 13.36
CA ILE A 469 26.38 16.54 12.39
C ILE A 469 27.80 16.55 12.99
N ILE A 470 27.93 16.94 14.27
CA ILE A 470 29.21 17.04 14.96
C ILE A 470 29.96 15.71 15.07
N GLN A 471 29.26 14.59 14.96
CA GLN A 471 29.83 13.24 15.09
C GLN A 471 30.16 12.58 13.71
N LYS A 472 30.05 13.30 12.60
CA LYS A 472 30.19 12.73 11.24
C LYS A 472 31.33 13.42 10.48
N PRO A 473 31.98 12.73 9.51
CA PRO A 473 33.07 13.30 8.72
C PRO A 473 32.53 14.23 7.62
N VAL A 474 31.83 15.32 8.01
CA VAL A 474 31.27 16.30 7.10
C VAL A 474 32.26 17.44 6.91
N ALA A 475 32.63 17.74 5.67
CA ALA A 475 33.59 18.78 5.31
C ALA A 475 32.92 20.14 5.01
N GLY A 476 31.66 20.14 4.57
CA GLY A 476 30.95 21.35 4.18
C GLY A 476 29.43 21.25 4.31
N LEU A 477 28.77 22.38 4.17
CA LEU A 477 27.31 22.46 4.10
C LEU A 477 26.84 23.46 3.04
N LYS A 478 25.66 23.20 2.45
CA LYS A 478 24.98 24.06 1.49
C LYS A 478 23.68 24.58 2.10
N LEU A 479 23.47 25.89 2.04
CA LEU A 479 22.23 26.52 2.51
C LEU A 479 21.15 26.37 1.45
N ALA A 480 20.01 25.81 1.82
CA ALA A 480 18.89 25.61 0.91
C ALA A 480 18.44 26.92 0.24
N GLN A 481 18.11 26.86 -1.04
CA GLN A 481 17.69 27.97 -1.88
C GLN A 481 16.52 28.75 -1.28
N GLU A 482 15.60 28.11 -0.54
CA GLU A 482 14.43 28.79 0.05
C GLU A 482 14.80 29.91 1.04
N PHE A 483 15.96 29.82 1.70
CA PHE A 483 16.46 30.87 2.60
C PHE A 483 17.12 31.99 1.82
N THR A 484 17.82 31.68 0.75
CA THR A 484 18.43 32.66 -0.14
C THR A 484 17.38 33.51 -0.85
N GLN A 485 16.24 32.93 -1.26
CA GLN A 485 15.12 33.66 -1.85
C GLN A 485 14.47 34.67 -0.91
N ARG A 486 14.63 34.48 0.42
CA ARG A 486 14.10 35.38 1.46
C ARG A 486 15.14 36.36 1.99
N LEU A 487 16.32 36.41 1.40
CA LEU A 487 17.33 37.41 1.74
C LEU A 487 16.82 38.80 1.31
N GLY A 488 16.79 39.73 2.25
CA GLY A 488 16.35 41.09 1.98
C GLY A 488 14.99 41.47 2.52
N ASP A 489 14.19 40.53 2.98
CA ASP A 489 12.85 40.80 3.53
C ASP A 489 12.88 41.35 4.97
N ASN A 490 14.02 41.78 5.48
CA ASN A 490 14.26 42.21 6.87
C ASN A 490 13.72 41.23 7.93
N GLY A 491 13.71 39.93 7.60
CA GLY A 491 13.00 38.91 8.32
C GLY A 491 13.86 37.72 8.79
N SER A 492 13.25 36.56 8.77
CA SER A 492 13.85 35.31 9.25
C SER A 492 14.96 34.79 8.32
N GLY A 493 14.92 35.10 7.01
CA GLY A 493 15.90 34.64 6.03
C GLY A 493 17.31 35.11 6.34
N ASP A 494 17.51 36.43 6.52
CA ASP A 494 18.83 37.01 6.85
C ASP A 494 19.41 36.46 8.13
N ARG A 495 18.59 36.28 9.18
CA ARG A 495 19.04 35.71 10.47
C ARG A 495 19.43 34.23 10.36
N ILE A 496 18.72 33.46 9.56
CA ILE A 496 19.04 32.05 9.36
C ILE A 496 20.34 31.94 8.56
N SER A 497 20.44 32.67 7.44
CA SER A 497 21.64 32.68 6.61
C SER A 497 22.92 33.01 7.42
N SER A 498 22.92 34.11 8.14
CA SER A 498 24.06 34.52 8.99
C SER A 498 24.36 33.52 10.11
N ALA A 499 23.33 32.94 10.75
CA ALA A 499 23.52 31.94 11.79
C ALA A 499 24.14 30.63 11.22
N VAL A 500 23.71 30.21 10.05
CA VAL A 500 24.23 28.99 9.39
C VAL A 500 25.67 29.22 8.90
N ALA A 501 25.97 30.38 8.32
CA ALA A 501 27.34 30.74 7.96
C ALA A 501 28.28 30.70 9.15
N SER A 502 27.89 31.32 10.29
CA SER A 502 28.62 31.30 11.55
C SER A 502 28.79 29.89 12.11
N LEU A 503 27.78 29.06 12.02
CA LEU A 503 27.81 27.66 12.42
C LEU A 503 28.85 26.87 11.61
N ALA A 504 28.80 26.98 10.26
CA ALA A 504 29.75 26.33 9.38
C ALA A 504 31.20 26.69 9.76
N ALA A 505 31.46 27.98 9.89
CA ALA A 505 32.78 28.48 10.32
C ALA A 505 33.21 27.94 11.69
N SER A 506 32.29 27.88 12.68
CA SER A 506 32.59 27.39 14.04
C SER A 506 32.91 25.89 14.08
N LEU A 507 32.33 25.12 13.14
CA LEU A 507 32.55 23.67 13.00
C LEU A 507 33.75 23.34 12.10
N GLY A 508 34.41 24.34 11.51
CA GLY A 508 35.51 24.13 10.60
C GLY A 508 35.05 23.59 9.22
N MET A 509 33.79 23.84 8.87
CA MET A 509 33.19 23.43 7.60
C MET A 509 33.19 24.59 6.61
N TYR A 510 33.35 24.30 5.31
CA TYR A 510 33.08 25.32 4.32
C TYR A 510 31.57 25.43 4.05
N GLY A 511 31.13 26.64 3.75
CA GLY A 511 29.71 26.91 3.46
C GLY A 511 29.51 27.38 2.04
N VAL A 512 28.45 26.88 1.40
CA VAL A 512 27.99 27.29 0.07
C VAL A 512 26.56 27.83 0.20
N VAL A 513 26.29 29.04 -0.26
CA VAL A 513 24.92 29.57 -0.37
C VAL A 513 24.37 29.25 -1.74
N GLU A 514 23.17 28.63 -1.77
CA GLU A 514 22.51 28.21 -3.02
C GLU A 514 21.45 29.20 -3.50
N GLY A 515 21.12 29.11 -4.78
CA GLY A 515 20.01 29.87 -5.39
C GLY A 515 20.23 31.38 -5.43
N VAL A 516 21.48 31.84 -5.55
CA VAL A 516 21.81 33.25 -5.73
C VAL A 516 21.46 33.68 -7.15
N GLU A 517 20.45 34.54 -7.31
CA GLU A 517 19.93 34.98 -8.60
C GLU A 517 20.18 36.46 -8.87
N THR A 518 20.40 37.28 -7.81
CA THR A 518 20.54 38.72 -7.92
C THR A 518 21.81 39.23 -7.23
N GLU A 519 22.28 40.41 -7.67
CA GLU A 519 23.43 41.10 -7.05
C GLU A 519 23.16 41.48 -5.59
N ASP A 520 21.91 41.75 -5.22
CA ASP A 520 21.55 42.06 -3.85
C ASP A 520 21.70 40.82 -2.93
N GLN A 521 21.23 39.65 -3.40
CA GLN A 521 21.44 38.39 -2.69
C GLN A 521 22.94 38.07 -2.54
N HIS A 522 23.72 38.28 -3.62
CA HIS A 522 25.17 38.12 -3.57
C HIS A 522 25.80 39.00 -2.50
N ALA A 523 25.52 40.31 -2.49
CA ALA A 523 26.08 41.25 -1.52
C ALA A 523 25.71 40.88 -0.07
N ARG A 524 24.51 40.39 0.17
CA ARG A 524 24.07 39.89 1.48
C ARG A 524 24.78 38.63 1.88
N ALA A 525 24.90 37.66 0.97
CA ALA A 525 25.65 36.44 1.27
C ALA A 525 27.10 36.73 1.67
N VAL A 526 27.76 37.66 0.96
CA VAL A 526 29.13 38.15 1.36
C VAL A 526 29.09 38.79 2.75
N GLY A 527 28.07 39.63 3.01
CA GLY A 527 27.89 40.31 4.31
C GLY A 527 27.61 39.34 5.45
N ASP A 528 26.94 38.24 5.22
CA ASP A 528 26.65 37.14 6.17
C ASP A 528 27.88 36.25 6.43
N GLY A 529 28.96 36.40 5.66
CA GLY A 529 30.23 35.68 5.86
C GLY A 529 30.31 34.38 5.04
N TRP A 530 29.44 34.16 4.07
CA TRP A 530 29.57 33.05 3.13
C TRP A 530 30.82 33.21 2.25
N LEU A 531 31.53 32.10 2.04
CA LEU A 531 32.73 32.13 1.19
C LEU A 531 32.41 31.73 -0.26
N TYR A 532 31.46 30.81 -0.42
CA TYR A 532 31.13 30.22 -1.73
C TYR A 532 29.65 30.37 -2.01
N GLY A 533 29.31 30.44 -3.30
CA GLY A 533 27.95 30.59 -3.74
C GLY A 533 27.66 29.91 -5.08
N GLN A 534 26.42 29.52 -5.23
CA GLN A 534 25.88 28.90 -6.43
C GLN A 534 24.53 29.54 -6.78
N GLY A 535 24.25 29.70 -8.05
CA GLY A 535 22.96 30.23 -8.51
C GLY A 535 23.01 30.74 -9.93
N TYR A 536 21.85 31.14 -10.42
CA TYR A 536 21.72 31.60 -11.84
C TYR A 536 22.43 32.92 -12.10
N LEU A 537 22.78 33.67 -11.06
CA LEU A 537 23.62 34.87 -11.19
C LEU A 537 25.02 34.52 -11.76
N TYR A 538 25.57 33.37 -11.36
CA TYR A 538 26.91 32.94 -11.77
C TYR A 538 26.90 32.03 -12.99
N GLY A 539 25.83 31.28 -13.17
CA GLY A 539 25.61 30.41 -14.33
C GLY A 539 24.48 29.41 -14.13
N ARG A 540 23.84 29.07 -15.22
CA ARG A 540 22.87 27.96 -15.25
C ARG A 540 23.61 26.64 -15.45
N PRO A 541 23.02 25.50 -15.06
CA PRO A 541 23.56 24.19 -15.44
C PRO A 541 23.70 24.10 -16.96
N MET A 542 24.90 23.77 -17.45
CA MET A 542 25.23 23.73 -18.87
C MET A 542 25.92 22.41 -19.25
N PRO A 543 25.77 21.96 -20.49
CA PRO A 543 26.49 20.77 -20.96
C PRO A 543 28.00 21.04 -21.02
N GLU A 544 28.83 19.97 -21.05
CA GLU A 544 30.27 20.04 -20.96
C GLU A 544 30.92 20.96 -22.01
N ASP A 545 30.45 20.94 -23.24
CA ASP A 545 30.94 21.73 -24.36
C ASP A 545 30.74 23.24 -24.21
N MET A 546 29.85 23.66 -23.29
CA MET A 546 29.60 25.07 -22.96
C MET A 546 30.38 25.55 -21.74
N VAL A 547 31.06 24.64 -21.03
CA VAL A 547 31.83 25.00 -19.83
C VAL A 547 33.11 25.75 -20.26
N SER A 548 33.37 26.89 -19.60
CA SER A 548 34.56 27.72 -19.84
C SER A 548 35.37 27.87 -18.57
N PHE A 549 36.67 27.62 -18.68
CA PHE A 549 37.60 27.74 -17.55
C PHE A 549 38.34 29.10 -17.54
N ALA A 550 37.94 30.07 -18.36
CA ALA A 550 38.59 31.37 -18.45
C ALA A 550 38.62 32.14 -17.12
N ASN A 551 37.64 31.87 -16.21
CA ASN A 551 37.53 32.45 -14.87
C ASN A 551 37.78 31.42 -13.78
N ALA A 552 38.43 30.27 -14.10
CA ALA A 552 38.75 29.27 -13.08
C ALA A 552 39.83 29.83 -12.14
N GLY A 553 39.48 29.95 -10.89
CA GLY A 553 40.42 30.30 -9.83
C GLY A 553 41.45 29.18 -9.65
N ARG A 554 42.72 29.53 -9.40
CA ARG A 554 43.68 28.54 -8.92
C ARG A 554 43.26 28.13 -7.50
N ALA A 555 42.64 26.98 -7.36
CA ALA A 555 42.40 26.37 -6.06
C ALA A 555 43.75 25.86 -5.49
N GLU A 556 44.59 26.77 -5.01
CA GLU A 556 45.77 26.40 -4.22
C GLU A 556 45.30 26.05 -2.80
N GLY A 557 45.18 24.75 -2.53
CA GLY A 557 44.92 24.22 -1.20
C GLY A 557 43.42 23.95 -0.90
N SER A 558 43.19 23.04 0.02
CA SER A 558 41.87 22.70 0.60
C SER A 558 40.94 23.88 0.69
N PHE A 559 39.63 23.68 0.39
CA PHE A 559 38.57 24.63 0.75
C PHE A 559 38.86 25.17 2.17
N GLY A 560 39.43 26.39 2.24
CA GLY A 560 39.95 26.89 3.48
C GLY A 560 38.83 27.41 4.35
N VAL A 561 38.84 26.97 5.61
CA VAL A 561 38.19 27.71 6.71
C VAL A 561 39.06 28.95 6.98
N ARG A 562 38.63 30.16 6.59
CA ARG A 562 39.21 31.37 7.17
C ARG A 562 38.75 31.42 8.63
N VAL A 563 39.58 30.94 9.54
CA VAL A 563 39.45 31.31 10.94
C VAL A 563 39.67 32.81 10.98
N GLY A 564 38.62 33.56 11.38
CA GLY A 564 38.68 35.01 11.48
C GLY A 564 39.91 35.42 12.27
N SER A 565 40.78 36.26 11.66
CA SER A 565 41.80 36.99 12.39
C SER A 565 41.08 37.84 13.42
N GLU A 566 41.33 37.61 14.71
CA GLU A 566 40.92 38.47 15.82
C GLU A 566 41.27 39.94 15.53
N PRO A 567 40.42 40.87 16.04
CA PRO A 567 40.59 42.31 15.82
C PRO A 567 41.86 42.89 16.44
#